data_d956cde13c4afef449066d16993cfac2
#
_entry.id   d956cde13c4afef449066d16993cfac2
#
_cell.length_a   1.000
_cell.length_b   1.000
_cell.length_c   1.000
_cell.angle_alpha   90.00
_cell.angle_beta   90.00
_cell.angle_gamma   90.00
#
_symmetry.space_group_name_H-M   'P 1'
#
loop_
_entity.id
_entity.type
_entity.pdbx_description
1 polymer ?
#
loop_
_entity_poly.entity_id
_entity_poly.type
_entity_poly.pdbx_seq_one_letter_code
_entity_poly.pdbx_strand_id
1 'polypeptide(L)'
;MKPHDAIQLPTFVKEKVHRYGPVFRTSLFGAKVIISTDSGLNIEMAKTNHVPGMPKSLARLFGENNLFVQSKDSHKHVRSVTTQLLGSQGLKLRMMQDIDILTLTHIEVGARNGGLDVKETVSKILIECLAKKVMGEMEPEAAKALTLCWSHFPKGWFRISWNIPGNGVYRMMKAKKQMINILKETVLKKRASGEELGEFFKTLLGEMEGEEEKISVESAIEFIFIFFLIANEATPSVLAATVKLISDNPKVMQELKREHERIVWDKSEKEKKTGLTWEDYKSMTFTQMVINESLRITSTAPTVLRIIDHEFQFGEYTIPAGWIFMGFPSVHFNPEKYDDPLAFNPWRWKEKDLTAIVSKTYIPFGAGSRLCLGADFAKLLMASFIYHLCRYRWSMKAETTVLRRFILMFPGGSDVQISQDTEVENSAG
;
A
#
# COMPACT_ATOMS: atom_id res chain seq x y z
N MET A 1 19.62 8.44 -5.13
CA MET A 1 19.66 7.05 -5.59
C MET A 1 19.13 7.02 -7.01
N LYS A 2 19.89 6.45 -7.97
CA LYS A 2 19.44 6.35 -9.37
C LYS A 2 18.25 5.37 -9.45
N PRO A 3 17.28 5.57 -10.36
CA PRO A 3 16.21 4.59 -10.59
C PRO A 3 16.82 3.28 -11.08
N HIS A 4 16.22 2.18 -10.73
CA HIS A 4 16.54 0.84 -11.21
C HIS A 4 15.25 0.07 -11.47
N ASP A 5 15.34 -1.05 -12.16
CA ASP A 5 14.20 -1.92 -12.39
C ASP A 5 13.50 -2.27 -11.07
N ALA A 6 12.18 -2.28 -11.07
CA ALA A 6 11.39 -2.53 -9.86
C ALA A 6 11.66 -3.91 -9.23
N ILE A 7 12.09 -4.86 -10.05
CA ILE A 7 12.36 -6.25 -9.64
C ILE A 7 13.79 -6.41 -9.08
N GLN A 8 14.70 -5.51 -9.41
CA GLN A 8 16.12 -5.67 -9.08
C GLN A 8 16.54 -4.94 -7.81
N LEU A 9 17.56 -5.48 -7.13
CA LEU A 9 18.26 -4.74 -6.07
C LEU A 9 18.97 -3.51 -6.65
N PRO A 10 19.06 -2.41 -5.87
CA PRO A 10 19.82 -1.22 -6.28
C PRO A 10 21.26 -1.57 -6.65
N THR A 11 21.78 -0.99 -7.72
CA THR A 11 23.17 -1.25 -8.19
C THR A 11 24.19 -1.09 -7.06
N PHE A 12 24.07 -0.02 -6.26
CA PHE A 12 24.92 0.21 -5.10
C PHE A 12 24.92 -0.99 -4.12
N VAL A 13 23.75 -1.61 -3.88
CA VAL A 13 23.65 -2.77 -2.98
C VAL A 13 24.29 -3.98 -3.62
N LYS A 14 24.05 -4.24 -4.91
CA LYS A 14 24.66 -5.36 -5.64
C LYS A 14 26.19 -5.32 -5.59
N GLU A 15 26.79 -4.14 -5.90
CA GLU A 15 28.25 -3.95 -5.88
C GLU A 15 28.84 -4.20 -4.48
N LYS A 16 28.16 -3.70 -3.45
CA LYS A 16 28.64 -3.88 -2.07
C LYS A 16 28.46 -5.30 -1.55
N VAL A 17 27.37 -5.96 -1.89
CA VAL A 17 27.17 -7.39 -1.58
C VAL A 17 28.27 -8.24 -2.22
N HIS A 18 28.62 -7.97 -3.49
CA HIS A 18 29.69 -8.68 -4.16
C HIS A 18 31.05 -8.53 -3.44
N ARG A 19 31.32 -7.34 -2.87
CA ARG A 19 32.60 -7.04 -2.23
C ARG A 19 32.68 -7.44 -0.76
N TYR A 20 31.59 -7.32 -0.02
CA TYR A 20 31.57 -7.43 1.45
C TYR A 20 30.68 -8.55 1.99
N GLY A 21 30.01 -9.29 1.11
CA GLY A 21 29.04 -10.31 1.49
C GLY A 21 27.61 -9.74 1.73
N PRO A 22 26.68 -10.62 2.13
CA PRO A 22 25.25 -10.30 2.20
C PRO A 22 24.88 -9.29 3.30
N VAL A 23 25.75 -9.09 4.28
CA VAL A 23 25.56 -8.14 5.39
C VAL A 23 26.79 -7.23 5.50
N PHE A 24 26.59 -5.93 5.40
CA PHE A 24 27.69 -4.97 5.46
C PHE A 24 27.30 -3.64 6.13
N ARG A 25 28.30 -2.97 6.66
CA ARG A 25 28.18 -1.64 7.28
C ARG A 25 28.42 -0.53 6.26
N THR A 26 27.66 0.55 6.37
CA THR A 26 27.83 1.74 5.54
C THR A 26 27.36 2.99 6.27
N SER A 27 27.52 4.16 5.61
CA SER A 27 26.89 5.40 6.06
C SER A 27 25.95 5.89 4.96
N LEU A 28 24.72 6.20 5.32
CA LEU A 28 23.73 6.83 4.44
C LEU A 28 23.23 8.11 5.09
N PHE A 29 23.43 9.24 4.40
CA PHE A 29 22.97 10.56 4.88
C PHE A 29 23.47 10.91 6.29
N GLY A 30 24.72 10.53 6.60
CA GLY A 30 25.31 10.76 7.91
C GLY A 30 24.89 9.79 9.02
N ALA A 31 23.96 8.87 8.74
CA ALA A 31 23.56 7.84 9.67
C ALA A 31 24.39 6.56 9.48
N LYS A 32 24.67 5.86 10.58
CA LYS A 32 25.30 4.55 10.58
C LYS A 32 24.25 3.50 10.16
N VAL A 33 24.49 2.75 9.08
CA VAL A 33 23.52 1.82 8.50
C VAL A 33 24.16 0.45 8.29
N ILE A 34 23.44 -0.60 8.69
CA ILE A 34 23.72 -1.97 8.30
C ILE A 34 22.76 -2.33 7.17
N ILE A 35 23.29 -2.75 6.05
CA ILE A 35 22.52 -3.25 4.92
C ILE A 35 22.63 -4.78 4.91
N SER A 36 21.47 -5.42 4.79
CA SER A 36 21.37 -6.87 4.70
C SER A 36 20.57 -7.31 3.48
N THR A 37 21.09 -8.29 2.78
CA THR A 37 20.39 -9.12 1.79
C THR A 37 20.30 -10.57 2.26
N ASP A 38 20.72 -10.87 3.49
CA ASP A 38 20.55 -12.18 4.10
C ASP A 38 19.06 -12.39 4.44
N SER A 39 18.47 -13.43 3.87
CA SER A 39 17.04 -13.72 4.00
C SER A 39 16.64 -14.09 5.42
N GLY A 40 17.47 -14.86 6.12
CA GLY A 40 17.21 -15.30 7.49
C GLY A 40 17.24 -14.13 8.46
N LEU A 41 18.34 -13.35 8.41
CA LEU A 41 18.49 -12.14 9.23
C LEU A 41 17.37 -11.14 8.98
N ASN A 42 16.98 -10.92 7.72
CA ASN A 42 15.93 -9.97 7.37
C ASN A 42 14.55 -10.40 7.91
N ILE A 43 14.24 -11.69 7.87
CA ILE A 43 13.00 -12.25 8.42
C ILE A 43 12.99 -12.10 9.95
N GLU A 44 14.08 -12.48 10.63
CA GLU A 44 14.16 -12.33 12.08
C GLU A 44 14.09 -10.86 12.50
N MET A 45 14.79 -9.98 11.82
CA MET A 45 14.73 -8.55 12.07
C MET A 45 13.31 -7.96 11.82
N ALA A 46 12.59 -8.48 10.82
CA ALA A 46 11.20 -8.07 10.58
C ALA A 46 10.26 -8.45 11.74
N LYS A 47 10.54 -9.56 12.45
CA LYS A 47 9.76 -10.04 13.60
C LYS A 47 10.10 -9.30 14.89
N THR A 48 11.24 -8.63 14.99
CA THR A 48 11.66 -7.92 16.19
C THR A 48 10.75 -6.73 16.50
N ASN A 49 10.74 -6.31 17.77
CA ASN A 49 9.99 -5.16 18.24
C ASN A 49 10.82 -3.86 18.20
N HIS A 50 11.96 -3.85 17.52
CA HIS A 50 12.73 -2.63 17.31
C HIS A 50 11.90 -1.54 16.63
N VAL A 51 12.14 -0.30 17.02
CA VAL A 51 11.42 0.86 16.47
C VAL A 51 11.70 0.98 14.96
N PRO A 52 10.70 1.32 14.14
CA PRO A 52 10.94 1.59 12.73
C PRO A 52 12.03 2.63 12.54
N GLY A 53 13.07 2.26 11.79
CA GLY A 53 14.19 3.14 11.49
C GLY A 53 13.79 4.20 10.48
N MET A 54 13.89 5.47 10.85
CA MET A 54 13.58 6.56 9.94
C MET A 54 14.67 7.62 9.99
N PRO A 55 15.28 7.98 8.84
CA PRO A 55 16.19 9.11 8.81
C PRO A 55 15.52 10.40 9.34
N LYS A 56 16.25 11.24 10.07
CA LYS A 56 15.72 12.48 10.66
C LYS A 56 15.00 13.38 9.65
N SER A 57 15.45 13.39 8.39
CA SER A 57 14.81 14.14 7.31
C SER A 57 13.39 13.64 6.98
N LEU A 58 13.17 12.33 7.07
CA LEU A 58 11.86 11.72 6.91
C LEU A 58 11.00 11.88 8.18
N ALA A 59 11.61 11.79 9.37
CA ALA A 59 10.90 11.99 10.64
C ALA A 59 10.22 13.37 10.70
N ARG A 60 10.83 14.42 10.16
CA ARG A 60 10.21 15.75 10.04
C ARG A 60 8.96 15.76 9.17
N LEU A 61 8.94 14.95 8.11
CA LEU A 61 7.76 14.81 7.25
C LEU A 61 6.62 14.10 7.98
N PHE A 62 6.95 13.05 8.72
CA PHE A 62 5.96 12.23 9.42
C PHE A 62 5.44 12.89 10.71
N GLY A 63 6.14 13.89 11.26
CA GLY A 63 5.80 14.55 12.52
C GLY A 63 6.52 13.91 13.72
N GLU A 64 6.84 14.74 14.70
CA GLU A 64 7.58 14.31 15.91
C GLU A 64 6.69 13.48 16.85
N ASN A 65 5.37 13.71 16.81
CA ASN A 65 4.36 12.99 17.60
C ASN A 65 3.76 11.78 16.88
N ASN A 66 4.44 11.27 15.89
CA ASN A 66 3.95 10.20 15.04
C ASN A 66 3.79 8.87 15.81
N LEU A 67 2.58 8.38 15.90
CA LEU A 67 2.22 7.15 16.60
C LEU A 67 2.91 5.88 16.04
N PHE A 68 3.41 5.89 14.81
CA PHE A 68 4.24 4.80 14.26
C PHE A 68 5.63 4.71 14.92
N VAL A 69 6.13 5.82 15.49
CA VAL A 69 7.47 5.93 16.08
C VAL A 69 7.40 6.01 17.61
N GLN A 70 6.23 6.28 18.19
CA GLN A 70 6.01 6.41 19.61
C GLN A 70 5.98 5.07 20.36
N SER A 71 5.70 5.15 21.66
CA SER A 71 5.74 4.05 22.64
C SER A 71 5.06 2.77 22.16
N LYS A 72 5.43 1.64 22.76
CA LYS A 72 4.84 0.33 22.47
C LYS A 72 3.31 0.32 22.70
N ASP A 73 2.81 1.06 23.68
CA ASP A 73 1.40 1.06 24.05
C ASP A 73 0.54 1.87 23.10
N SER A 74 0.96 3.08 22.70
CA SER A 74 0.30 3.85 21.64
C SER A 74 0.24 3.09 20.33
N HIS A 75 1.32 2.37 19.99
CA HIS A 75 1.33 1.52 18.80
C HIS A 75 0.35 0.35 18.89
N LYS A 76 0.19 -0.29 20.07
CA LYS A 76 -0.79 -1.37 20.26
C LYS A 76 -2.22 -0.86 20.10
N HIS A 77 -2.55 0.28 20.70
CA HIS A 77 -3.86 0.90 20.59
C HIS A 77 -4.20 1.23 19.13
N VAL A 78 -3.35 1.98 18.45
CA VAL A 78 -3.50 2.31 17.02
C VAL A 78 -3.66 1.07 16.16
N ARG A 79 -2.87 0.03 16.43
CA ARG A 79 -2.96 -1.24 15.71
C ARG A 79 -4.31 -1.92 15.92
N SER A 80 -4.80 -1.95 17.16
CA SER A 80 -6.10 -2.54 17.51
C SER A 80 -7.22 -1.83 16.74
N VAL A 81 -7.31 -0.51 16.86
CA VAL A 81 -8.32 0.30 16.17
C VAL A 81 -8.26 0.15 14.65
N THR A 82 -7.05 0.20 14.08
CA THR A 82 -6.89 0.06 12.63
C THR A 82 -7.26 -1.34 12.14
N THR A 83 -6.97 -2.38 12.93
CA THR A 83 -7.35 -3.76 12.58
C THR A 83 -8.87 -3.96 12.63
N GLN A 84 -9.59 -3.30 13.53
CA GLN A 84 -11.06 -3.33 13.55
C GLN A 84 -11.68 -2.76 12.26
N LEU A 85 -11.07 -1.74 11.67
CA LEU A 85 -11.52 -1.16 10.39
C LEU A 85 -11.04 -1.95 9.18
N LEU A 86 -9.75 -2.24 9.10
CA LEU A 86 -9.07 -2.77 7.91
C LEU A 86 -8.79 -4.27 7.93
N GLY A 87 -9.08 -4.95 9.03
CA GLY A 87 -9.00 -6.42 9.08
C GLY A 87 -10.16 -7.07 8.33
N SER A 88 -10.02 -8.35 8.00
CA SER A 88 -10.97 -9.08 7.15
C SER A 88 -12.43 -8.94 7.57
N GLN A 89 -12.72 -8.91 8.88
CA GLN A 89 -14.09 -8.75 9.37
C GLN A 89 -14.61 -7.33 9.22
N GLY A 90 -13.78 -6.30 9.49
CA GLY A 90 -14.13 -4.90 9.24
C GLY A 90 -14.37 -4.63 7.77
N LEU A 91 -13.52 -5.18 6.90
CA LEU A 91 -13.67 -5.07 5.44
C LEU A 91 -14.98 -5.72 4.97
N LYS A 92 -15.28 -6.94 5.42
CA LYS A 92 -16.52 -7.64 5.05
C LYS A 92 -17.77 -6.85 5.44
N LEU A 93 -17.81 -6.32 6.66
CA LEU A 93 -19.02 -5.72 7.22
C LEU A 93 -19.19 -4.24 6.87
N ARG A 94 -18.10 -3.50 6.62
CA ARG A 94 -18.14 -2.04 6.60
C ARG A 94 -17.59 -1.40 5.32
N MET A 95 -16.73 -2.08 4.56
CA MET A 95 -15.99 -1.45 3.46
C MET A 95 -16.19 -2.11 2.10
N MET A 96 -16.59 -3.38 2.06
CA MET A 96 -16.68 -4.15 0.80
C MET A 96 -17.52 -3.45 -0.27
N GLN A 97 -18.72 -3.02 0.10
CA GLN A 97 -19.63 -2.35 -0.84
C GLN A 97 -19.10 -0.99 -1.29
N ASP A 98 -18.52 -0.19 -0.38
CA ASP A 98 -17.95 1.12 -0.74
C ASP A 98 -16.78 0.95 -1.71
N ILE A 99 -15.89 -0.02 -1.45
CA ILE A 99 -14.76 -0.33 -2.35
C ILE A 99 -15.28 -0.75 -3.73
N ASP A 100 -16.28 -1.62 -3.77
CA ASP A 100 -16.84 -2.14 -5.02
C ASP A 100 -17.50 -1.02 -5.85
N ILE A 101 -18.40 -0.25 -5.24
CA ILE A 101 -19.12 0.85 -5.89
C ILE A 101 -18.13 1.91 -6.40
N LEU A 102 -17.18 2.35 -5.56
CA LEU A 102 -16.21 3.37 -5.96
C LEU A 102 -15.32 2.85 -7.10
N THR A 103 -14.87 1.60 -7.02
CA THR A 103 -14.03 1.01 -8.05
C THR A 103 -14.76 0.92 -9.38
N LEU A 104 -16.00 0.40 -9.37
CA LEU A 104 -16.85 0.34 -10.55
C LEU A 104 -17.06 1.72 -11.17
N THR A 105 -17.48 2.70 -10.36
CA THR A 105 -17.76 4.08 -10.80
C THR A 105 -16.54 4.70 -11.49
N HIS A 106 -15.36 4.61 -10.88
CA HIS A 106 -14.15 5.21 -11.45
C HIS A 106 -13.68 4.49 -12.72
N ILE A 107 -13.83 3.16 -12.81
CA ILE A 107 -13.49 2.39 -14.03
C ILE A 107 -14.49 2.72 -15.15
N GLU A 108 -15.78 2.84 -14.87
CA GLU A 108 -16.80 3.23 -15.87
C GLU A 108 -16.54 4.65 -16.42
N VAL A 109 -16.16 5.59 -15.56
CA VAL A 109 -15.75 6.93 -16.00
C VAL A 109 -14.52 6.84 -16.91
N GLY A 110 -13.53 6.03 -16.52
CA GLY A 110 -12.35 5.76 -17.36
C GLY A 110 -12.70 5.14 -18.71
N ALA A 111 -13.61 4.16 -18.71
CA ALA A 111 -14.06 3.50 -19.95
C ALA A 111 -14.79 4.47 -20.90
N ARG A 112 -15.68 5.33 -20.35
CA ARG A 112 -16.33 6.40 -21.14
C ARG A 112 -15.34 7.39 -21.74
N ASN A 113 -14.23 7.65 -21.08
CA ASN A 113 -13.17 8.54 -21.54
C ASN A 113 -12.12 7.85 -22.43
N GLY A 114 -12.28 6.56 -22.74
CA GLY A 114 -11.35 5.77 -23.54
C GLY A 114 -10.10 5.30 -22.80
N GLY A 115 -9.99 5.56 -21.49
CA GLY A 115 -8.89 5.11 -20.64
C GLY A 115 -8.78 5.83 -19.32
N LEU A 116 -7.82 5.38 -18.50
CA LEU A 116 -7.52 5.96 -17.19
C LEU A 116 -6.04 5.80 -16.82
N ASP A 117 -5.52 6.68 -15.98
CA ASP A 117 -4.27 6.42 -15.25
C ASP A 117 -4.57 5.58 -14.00
N VAL A 118 -4.01 4.39 -13.93
CA VAL A 118 -4.28 3.42 -12.85
C VAL A 118 -3.90 3.97 -11.50
N LYS A 119 -2.68 4.54 -11.38
CA LYS A 119 -2.19 5.05 -10.10
C LYS A 119 -3.06 6.21 -9.59
N GLU A 120 -3.42 7.13 -10.46
CA GLU A 120 -4.28 8.26 -10.10
C GLU A 120 -5.69 7.81 -9.73
N THR A 121 -6.28 6.91 -10.50
CA THR A 121 -7.64 6.39 -10.27
C THR A 121 -7.73 5.66 -8.93
N VAL A 122 -6.78 4.75 -8.66
CA VAL A 122 -6.74 4.00 -7.39
C VAL A 122 -6.48 4.93 -6.20
N SER A 123 -5.67 5.98 -6.39
CA SER A 123 -5.48 7.03 -5.38
C SER A 123 -6.78 7.73 -5.01
N LYS A 124 -7.62 8.09 -5.99
CA LYS A 124 -8.94 8.71 -5.76
C LYS A 124 -9.86 7.75 -5.01
N ILE A 125 -10.02 6.53 -5.49
CA ILE A 125 -10.84 5.50 -4.84
C ILE A 125 -10.43 5.32 -3.37
N LEU A 126 -9.13 5.22 -3.11
CA LEU A 126 -8.60 5.01 -1.77
C LEU A 126 -8.90 6.20 -0.84
N ILE A 127 -8.67 7.43 -1.32
CA ILE A 127 -8.94 8.64 -0.53
C ILE A 127 -10.43 8.76 -0.22
N GLU A 128 -11.30 8.60 -1.22
CA GLU A 128 -12.75 8.68 -1.04
C GLU A 128 -13.25 7.62 -0.04
N CYS A 129 -12.81 6.38 -0.20
CA CYS A 129 -13.21 5.28 0.68
C CYS A 129 -12.73 5.51 2.13
N LEU A 130 -11.45 5.84 2.32
CA LEU A 130 -10.88 6.00 3.65
C LEU A 130 -11.34 7.29 4.34
N ALA A 131 -11.46 8.42 3.62
CA ALA A 131 -11.88 9.68 4.21
C ALA A 131 -13.26 9.53 4.87
N LYS A 132 -14.22 8.94 4.16
CA LYS A 132 -15.56 8.68 4.69
C LYS A 132 -15.54 7.79 5.93
N LYS A 133 -14.74 6.72 5.93
CA LYS A 133 -14.68 5.76 7.05
C LYS A 133 -13.92 6.28 8.27
N VAL A 134 -12.88 7.07 8.03
CA VAL A 134 -12.00 7.59 9.09
C VAL A 134 -12.56 8.85 9.73
N MET A 135 -12.99 9.82 8.91
CA MET A 135 -13.44 11.13 9.37
C MET A 135 -14.98 11.25 9.49
N GLY A 136 -15.72 10.26 8.96
CA GLY A 136 -17.15 10.39 8.74
C GLY A 136 -17.45 11.29 7.53
N GLU A 137 -18.70 11.69 7.38
CA GLU A 137 -19.08 12.58 6.30
C GLU A 137 -18.35 13.93 6.42
N MET A 138 -17.69 14.35 5.34
CA MET A 138 -16.97 15.61 5.23
C MET A 138 -17.73 16.57 4.30
N GLU A 139 -17.60 17.86 4.54
CA GLU A 139 -18.11 18.84 3.58
C GLU A 139 -17.41 18.65 2.21
N PRO A 140 -18.17 18.77 1.09
CA PRO A 140 -17.65 18.55 -0.25
C PRO A 140 -16.38 19.36 -0.56
N GLU A 141 -16.33 20.61 -0.11
CA GLU A 141 -15.18 21.50 -0.32
C GLU A 141 -13.94 21.03 0.47
N ALA A 142 -14.12 20.54 1.71
CA ALA A 142 -13.03 20.01 2.51
C ALA A 142 -12.48 18.70 1.90
N ALA A 143 -13.35 17.81 1.45
CA ALA A 143 -12.98 16.57 0.77
C ALA A 143 -12.21 16.84 -0.53
N LYS A 144 -12.68 17.79 -1.34
CA LYS A 144 -12.02 18.23 -2.58
C LYS A 144 -10.66 18.87 -2.30
N ALA A 145 -10.56 19.74 -1.29
CA ALA A 145 -9.30 20.34 -0.90
C ALA A 145 -8.29 19.30 -0.41
N LEU A 146 -8.74 18.29 0.34
CA LEU A 146 -7.92 17.17 0.78
C LEU A 146 -7.33 16.40 -0.42
N THR A 147 -8.18 16.04 -1.37
CA THR A 147 -7.78 15.33 -2.60
C THR A 147 -6.78 16.15 -3.42
N LEU A 148 -7.01 17.47 -3.54
CA LEU A 148 -6.09 18.37 -4.25
C LEU A 148 -4.71 18.43 -3.55
N CYS A 149 -4.68 18.50 -2.23
CA CYS A 149 -3.43 18.49 -1.47
C CYS A 149 -2.63 17.20 -1.71
N TRP A 150 -3.31 16.05 -1.84
CA TRP A 150 -2.66 14.77 -2.14
C TRP A 150 -1.95 14.76 -3.49
N SER A 151 -2.49 15.39 -4.51
CA SER A 151 -1.87 15.45 -5.84
C SER A 151 -0.47 16.08 -5.84
N HIS A 152 -0.14 16.85 -4.82
CA HIS A 152 1.17 17.48 -4.65
C HIS A 152 2.21 16.60 -3.93
N PHE A 153 1.76 15.56 -3.20
CA PHE A 153 2.64 14.72 -2.40
C PHE A 153 3.63 13.86 -3.18
N PRO A 154 3.25 13.12 -4.24
CA PRO A 154 4.15 12.20 -4.93
C PRO A 154 5.41 12.84 -5.53
N LYS A 155 5.38 14.16 -5.76
CA LYS A 155 6.46 14.87 -6.43
C LYS A 155 7.63 15.26 -5.53
N GLY A 156 7.50 15.11 -4.21
CA GLY A 156 8.49 15.60 -3.23
C GLY A 156 9.17 14.56 -2.35
N TRP A 157 8.60 13.37 -2.22
CA TRP A 157 8.91 12.37 -1.19
C TRP A 157 10.39 11.98 -1.03
N PHE A 158 11.14 11.90 -2.11
CA PHE A 158 12.50 11.37 -2.10
C PHE A 158 13.51 12.33 -2.72
N ARG A 159 13.17 13.60 -2.84
CA ARG A 159 14.16 14.62 -3.13
C ARG A 159 14.75 15.08 -1.82
N ILE A 160 15.98 14.65 -1.53
CA ILE A 160 16.81 15.23 -0.49
C ILE A 160 17.12 16.64 -0.97
N SER A 161 16.32 17.59 -0.56
CA SER A 161 16.48 18.99 -0.88
C SER A 161 16.15 19.77 0.38
N TRP A 162 16.87 20.83 0.60
CA TRP A 162 16.53 21.83 1.59
C TRP A 162 15.10 22.31 1.32
N ASN A 163 14.37 22.67 2.37
CA ASN A 163 13.04 23.26 2.25
C ASN A 163 13.17 24.68 1.69
N ILE A 164 13.39 24.80 0.38
CA ILE A 164 13.57 26.08 -0.33
C ILE A 164 12.25 26.42 -1.03
N PRO A 165 11.75 27.67 -0.88
CA PRO A 165 10.53 28.10 -1.54
C PRO A 165 10.49 27.71 -3.03
N GLY A 166 9.38 27.14 -3.48
CA GLY A 166 9.16 26.72 -4.87
C GLY A 166 9.66 25.33 -5.25
N ASN A 167 10.50 24.67 -4.43
CA ASN A 167 10.92 23.30 -4.73
C ASN A 167 9.87 22.24 -4.32
N GLY A 168 10.11 20.96 -4.68
CA GLY A 168 9.20 19.86 -4.39
C GLY A 168 8.98 19.62 -2.89
N VAL A 169 10.02 19.77 -2.07
CA VAL A 169 9.93 19.61 -0.60
C VAL A 169 9.10 20.72 0.00
N TYR A 170 9.31 21.96 -0.41
CA TYR A 170 8.50 23.11 0.06
C TYR A 170 7.02 22.92 -0.25
N ARG A 171 6.69 22.52 -1.49
CA ARG A 171 5.29 22.26 -1.89
C ARG A 171 4.67 21.13 -1.08
N MET A 172 5.40 20.08 -0.84
CA MET A 172 4.98 18.95 -0.02
C MET A 172 4.71 19.38 1.43
N MET A 173 5.63 20.13 2.06
CA MET A 173 5.44 20.62 3.43
C MET A 173 4.28 21.60 3.55
N LYS A 174 4.07 22.43 2.52
CA LYS A 174 2.90 23.31 2.43
C LYS A 174 1.61 22.49 2.34
N ALA A 175 1.57 21.47 1.48
CA ALA A 175 0.43 20.56 1.34
C ALA A 175 0.15 19.82 2.66
N LYS A 176 1.18 19.27 3.33
CA LYS A 176 1.04 18.68 4.68
C LYS A 176 0.35 19.63 5.65
N LYS A 177 0.84 20.86 5.76
CA LYS A 177 0.25 21.87 6.66
C LYS A 177 -1.21 22.16 6.32
N GLN A 178 -1.54 22.29 5.04
CA GLN A 178 -2.91 22.50 4.60
C GLN A 178 -3.81 21.31 4.96
N MET A 179 -3.35 20.08 4.73
CA MET A 179 -4.12 18.88 5.07
C MET A 179 -4.38 18.75 6.56
N ILE A 180 -3.36 18.96 7.39
CA ILE A 180 -3.50 18.93 8.86
C ILE A 180 -4.52 19.99 9.30
N ASN A 181 -4.49 21.19 8.71
CA ASN A 181 -5.45 22.25 9.02
C ASN A 181 -6.87 21.84 8.62
N ILE A 182 -7.07 21.30 7.41
CA ILE A 182 -8.40 20.83 6.95
C ILE A 182 -8.96 19.78 7.91
N LEU A 183 -8.13 18.78 8.28
CA LEU A 183 -8.53 17.74 9.23
C LEU A 183 -8.89 18.32 10.59
N LYS A 184 -8.06 19.26 11.11
CA LYS A 184 -8.30 19.93 12.38
C LYS A 184 -9.57 20.77 12.38
N GLU A 185 -9.78 21.57 11.36
CA GLU A 185 -10.99 22.38 11.19
C GLU A 185 -12.25 21.50 11.09
N THR A 186 -12.19 20.40 10.35
CA THR A 186 -13.29 19.42 10.25
C THR A 186 -13.66 18.85 11.63
N VAL A 187 -12.66 18.45 12.43
CA VAL A 187 -12.90 17.92 13.79
C VAL A 187 -13.49 18.99 14.70
N LEU A 188 -12.91 20.20 14.72
CA LEU A 188 -13.39 21.30 15.56
C LEU A 188 -14.81 21.72 15.20
N LYS A 189 -15.13 21.80 13.89
CA LYS A 189 -16.48 22.15 13.40
C LYS A 189 -17.51 21.13 13.84
N LYS A 190 -17.23 19.83 13.64
CA LYS A 190 -18.11 18.74 14.06
C LYS A 190 -18.36 18.74 15.57
N ARG A 191 -17.31 18.92 16.38
CA ARG A 191 -17.44 19.03 17.84
C ARG A 191 -18.30 20.24 18.24
N ALA A 192 -18.16 21.38 17.56
CA ALA A 192 -18.91 22.59 17.85
C ALA A 192 -20.39 22.49 17.43
N SER A 193 -20.70 21.81 16.32
CA SER A 193 -22.08 21.58 15.84
C SER A 193 -22.79 20.41 16.51
N GLY A 194 -22.09 19.62 17.33
CA GLY A 194 -22.64 18.37 17.90
C GLY A 194 -22.78 17.24 16.88
N GLU A 195 -22.20 17.41 15.69
CA GLU A 195 -22.16 16.35 14.69
C GLU A 195 -21.20 15.24 15.09
N GLU A 196 -21.54 14.01 14.72
CA GLU A 196 -20.72 12.88 15.05
C GLU A 196 -19.42 12.82 14.23
N LEU A 197 -18.30 12.65 14.93
CA LEU A 197 -17.03 12.23 14.32
C LEU A 197 -17.17 10.79 13.79
N GLY A 198 -16.38 10.44 12.77
CA GLY A 198 -16.33 9.07 12.29
C GLY A 198 -16.01 8.06 13.40
N GLU A 199 -16.64 6.90 13.38
CA GLU A 199 -16.45 5.85 14.39
C GLU A 199 -14.96 5.51 14.60
N PHE A 200 -14.20 5.43 13.53
CA PHE A 200 -12.75 5.19 13.62
C PHE A 200 -12.03 6.28 14.39
N PHE A 201 -12.38 7.55 14.14
CA PHE A 201 -11.75 8.68 14.82
C PHE A 201 -12.08 8.70 16.31
N LYS A 202 -13.35 8.47 16.68
CA LYS A 202 -13.79 8.33 18.07
C LYS A 202 -13.05 7.20 18.78
N THR A 203 -12.99 6.03 18.15
CA THR A 203 -12.27 4.87 18.71
C THR A 203 -10.78 5.14 18.87
N LEU A 204 -10.19 5.87 17.92
CA LEU A 204 -8.78 6.25 17.96
C LEU A 204 -8.47 7.19 19.14
N LEU A 205 -9.37 8.11 19.44
CA LEU A 205 -9.24 9.00 20.60
C LEU A 205 -9.45 8.25 21.95
N GLY A 206 -10.13 7.10 21.95
CA GLY A 206 -10.55 6.39 23.16
C GLY A 206 -11.88 6.89 23.73
N GLU A 207 -12.65 7.70 22.98
CA GLU A 207 -13.93 8.27 23.41
C GLU A 207 -15.09 7.25 23.45
N MET A 208 -14.87 6.03 22.97
CA MET A 208 -15.84 4.95 23.06
C MET A 208 -15.84 4.38 24.48
N GLU A 209 -16.98 4.46 25.19
CA GLU A 209 -17.20 3.90 26.55
C GLU A 209 -16.84 4.81 27.74
N GLY A 210 -16.65 6.12 27.55
CA GLY A 210 -16.42 7.05 28.68
C GLY A 210 -15.02 6.97 29.30
N GLU A 211 -14.08 6.39 28.59
CA GLU A 211 -12.66 6.38 28.98
C GLU A 211 -12.01 7.76 28.76
N GLU A 212 -10.99 8.09 29.56
CA GLU A 212 -10.15 9.28 29.31
C GLU A 212 -9.47 9.18 27.93
N GLU A 213 -9.30 10.32 27.26
CA GLU A 213 -8.64 10.41 25.94
C GLU A 213 -7.26 9.72 25.98
N LYS A 214 -7.14 8.56 25.34
CA LYS A 214 -5.88 7.80 25.25
C LYS A 214 -4.85 8.48 24.34
N ILE A 215 -5.33 9.30 23.40
CA ILE A 215 -4.51 9.95 22.37
C ILE A 215 -5.09 11.34 22.12
N SER A 216 -4.25 12.38 22.14
CA SER A 216 -4.70 13.74 21.83
C SER A 216 -5.21 13.88 20.39
N VAL A 217 -6.12 14.82 20.17
CA VAL A 217 -6.67 15.14 18.84
C VAL A 217 -5.55 15.43 17.83
N GLU A 218 -4.53 16.16 18.24
CA GLU A 218 -3.37 16.47 17.41
C GLU A 218 -2.63 15.21 16.97
N SER A 219 -2.36 14.28 17.89
CA SER A 219 -1.71 13.00 17.59
C SER A 219 -2.56 12.12 16.69
N ALA A 220 -3.88 12.11 16.88
CA ALA A 220 -4.82 11.40 16.02
C ALA A 220 -4.83 11.96 14.59
N ILE A 221 -4.83 13.29 14.43
CA ILE A 221 -4.78 13.96 13.12
C ILE A 221 -3.44 13.69 12.42
N GLU A 222 -2.32 13.75 13.13
CA GLU A 222 -1.01 13.41 12.57
C GLU A 222 -0.96 11.93 12.15
N PHE A 223 -1.54 11.02 12.94
CA PHE A 223 -1.65 9.61 12.56
C PHE A 223 -2.48 9.42 11.29
N ILE A 224 -3.65 10.03 11.20
CA ILE A 224 -4.53 9.96 10.03
C ILE A 224 -3.81 10.49 8.79
N PHE A 225 -3.13 11.62 8.91
CA PHE A 225 -2.33 12.16 7.81
C PHE A 225 -1.31 11.15 7.28
N ILE A 226 -0.55 10.50 8.18
CA ILE A 226 0.46 9.51 7.79
C ILE A 226 -0.18 8.25 7.24
N PHE A 227 -1.27 7.82 7.85
CA PHE A 227 -2.04 6.67 7.41
C PHE A 227 -2.49 6.84 5.95
N PHE A 228 -3.09 8.00 5.62
CA PHE A 228 -3.44 8.34 4.24
C PHE A 228 -2.21 8.40 3.33
N LEU A 229 -1.13 9.02 3.80
CA LEU A 229 0.09 9.18 3.04
C LEU A 229 0.69 7.84 2.61
N ILE A 230 0.83 6.90 3.54
CA ILE A 230 1.39 5.58 3.28
C ILE A 230 0.45 4.77 2.38
N ALA A 231 -0.84 4.77 2.70
CA ALA A 231 -1.84 4.02 1.94
C ALA A 231 -1.93 4.49 0.49
N ASN A 232 -1.95 5.82 0.29
CA ASN A 232 -2.07 6.45 -1.03
C ASN A 232 -0.82 6.29 -1.92
N GLU A 233 0.34 6.04 -1.35
CA GLU A 233 1.55 5.77 -2.14
C GLU A 233 1.73 4.27 -2.42
N ALA A 234 1.47 3.42 -1.44
CA ALA A 234 1.76 2.00 -1.51
C ALA A 234 0.80 1.25 -2.46
N THR A 235 -0.49 1.28 -2.16
CA THR A 235 -1.49 0.47 -2.88
C THR A 235 -1.65 0.88 -4.35
N PRO A 236 -1.77 2.19 -4.71
CA PRO A 236 -1.86 2.60 -6.10
C PRO A 236 -0.63 2.22 -6.92
N SER A 237 0.56 2.32 -6.33
CA SER A 237 1.80 1.98 -7.03
C SER A 237 1.93 0.49 -7.32
N VAL A 238 1.56 -0.38 -6.35
CA VAL A 238 1.58 -1.84 -6.58
C VAL A 238 0.51 -2.24 -7.58
N LEU A 239 -0.70 -1.69 -7.48
CA LEU A 239 -1.77 -2.04 -8.39
C LEU A 239 -1.45 -1.62 -9.83
N ALA A 240 -0.87 -0.42 -10.04
CA ALA A 240 -0.39 -0.01 -11.36
C ALA A 240 0.69 -0.97 -11.91
N ALA A 241 1.62 -1.43 -11.07
CA ALA A 241 2.60 -2.43 -11.45
C ALA A 241 1.96 -3.80 -11.75
N THR A 242 0.93 -4.19 -10.98
CA THR A 242 0.16 -5.42 -11.21
C THR A 242 -0.56 -5.38 -12.56
N VAL A 243 -1.21 -4.27 -12.89
CA VAL A 243 -1.88 -4.08 -14.18
C VAL A 243 -0.86 -4.16 -15.33
N LYS A 244 0.34 -3.58 -15.17
CA LYS A 244 1.42 -3.74 -16.16
C LYS A 244 1.84 -5.21 -16.32
N LEU A 245 2.05 -5.92 -15.22
CA LEU A 245 2.41 -7.34 -15.26
C LEU A 245 1.33 -8.20 -15.93
N ILE A 246 0.05 -7.92 -15.67
CA ILE A 246 -1.07 -8.60 -16.34
C ILE A 246 -1.08 -8.28 -17.84
N SER A 247 -0.92 -7.00 -18.21
CA SER A 247 -0.89 -6.54 -19.62
C SER A 247 0.23 -7.20 -20.42
N ASP A 248 1.40 -7.40 -19.80
CA ASP A 248 2.56 -8.04 -20.44
C ASP A 248 2.43 -9.57 -20.52
N ASN A 249 1.41 -10.17 -19.89
CA ASN A 249 1.24 -11.62 -19.82
C ASN A 249 -0.17 -12.06 -20.30
N PRO A 250 -0.37 -12.22 -21.62
CA PRO A 250 -1.69 -12.55 -22.19
C PRO A 250 -2.36 -13.80 -21.61
N LYS A 251 -1.56 -14.83 -21.23
CA LYS A 251 -2.09 -16.05 -20.58
C LYS A 251 -2.71 -15.75 -19.21
N VAL A 252 -2.09 -14.85 -18.45
CA VAL A 252 -2.60 -14.41 -17.15
C VAL A 252 -3.90 -13.64 -17.32
N MET A 253 -3.94 -12.72 -18.31
CA MET A 253 -5.15 -11.98 -18.66
C MET A 253 -6.30 -12.90 -19.01
N GLN A 254 -6.05 -13.91 -19.86
CA GLN A 254 -7.06 -14.86 -20.28
C GLN A 254 -7.63 -15.67 -19.11
N GLU A 255 -6.77 -16.11 -18.19
CA GLU A 255 -7.20 -16.89 -17.04
C GLU A 255 -8.00 -16.04 -16.03
N LEU A 256 -7.61 -14.77 -15.82
CA LEU A 256 -8.40 -13.82 -15.03
C LEU A 256 -9.79 -13.60 -15.62
N LYS A 257 -9.90 -13.41 -16.95
CA LYS A 257 -11.20 -13.27 -17.62
C LYS A 257 -12.08 -14.50 -17.38
N ARG A 258 -11.54 -15.70 -17.57
CA ARG A 258 -12.27 -16.96 -17.32
C ARG A 258 -12.77 -17.09 -15.88
N GLU A 259 -11.93 -16.75 -14.89
CA GLU A 259 -12.33 -16.78 -13.49
C GLU A 259 -13.49 -15.80 -13.23
N HIS A 260 -13.37 -14.56 -13.74
CA HIS A 260 -14.36 -13.53 -13.49
C HIS A 260 -15.68 -13.77 -14.23
N GLU A 261 -15.63 -14.27 -15.48
CA GLU A 261 -16.82 -14.69 -16.25
C GLU A 261 -17.58 -15.80 -15.52
N ARG A 262 -16.88 -16.79 -14.94
CA ARG A 262 -17.50 -17.84 -14.15
C ARG A 262 -18.20 -17.29 -12.91
N ILE A 263 -17.58 -16.37 -12.19
CA ILE A 263 -18.18 -15.71 -11.02
C ILE A 263 -19.47 -14.97 -11.40
N VAL A 264 -19.49 -14.29 -12.54
CA VAL A 264 -20.70 -13.61 -13.05
C VAL A 264 -21.76 -14.61 -13.47
N TRP A 265 -21.35 -15.71 -14.13
CA TRP A 265 -22.26 -16.74 -14.60
C TRP A 265 -22.98 -17.47 -13.46
N ASP A 266 -22.25 -17.75 -12.38
CA ASP A 266 -22.77 -18.46 -11.22
C ASP A 266 -23.77 -17.62 -10.39
N LYS A 267 -23.88 -16.30 -10.65
CA LYS A 267 -24.82 -15.40 -9.98
C LYS A 267 -26.22 -15.46 -10.57
N SER A 268 -27.23 -15.48 -9.72
CA SER A 268 -28.60 -15.20 -10.09
C SER A 268 -28.78 -13.77 -10.60
N GLU A 269 -29.84 -13.50 -11.38
CA GLU A 269 -30.13 -12.14 -11.90
C GLU A 269 -30.30 -11.10 -10.77
N LYS A 270 -30.76 -11.52 -9.60
CA LYS A 270 -30.86 -10.65 -8.42
C LYS A 270 -29.48 -10.34 -7.85
N GLU A 271 -28.59 -11.30 -7.78
CA GLU A 271 -27.24 -11.16 -7.24
C GLU A 271 -26.32 -10.38 -8.17
N LYS A 272 -26.50 -10.44 -9.49
CA LYS A 272 -25.78 -9.60 -10.46
C LYS A 272 -25.98 -8.11 -10.19
N LYS A 273 -27.13 -7.72 -9.61
CA LYS A 273 -27.44 -6.32 -9.25
C LYS A 273 -26.84 -5.88 -7.91
N THR A 274 -26.36 -6.80 -7.08
CA THR A 274 -25.83 -6.48 -5.74
C THR A 274 -24.33 -6.10 -5.73
N GLY A 275 -23.64 -6.15 -6.89
CA GLY A 275 -22.21 -5.90 -6.99
C GLY A 275 -21.36 -7.09 -6.53
N LEU A 276 -20.11 -6.82 -6.19
CA LEU A 276 -19.14 -7.82 -5.72
C LEU A 276 -19.39 -8.16 -4.25
N THR A 277 -19.57 -9.43 -3.95
CA THR A 277 -19.79 -9.92 -2.58
C THR A 277 -18.49 -10.43 -1.94
N TRP A 278 -18.51 -10.63 -0.62
CA TRP A 278 -17.36 -11.21 0.09
C TRP A 278 -17.08 -12.64 -0.34
N GLU A 279 -18.12 -13.39 -0.66
CA GLU A 279 -18.06 -14.76 -1.17
C GLU A 279 -17.42 -14.79 -2.56
N ASP A 280 -17.79 -13.84 -3.44
CA ASP A 280 -17.13 -13.68 -4.75
C ASP A 280 -15.63 -13.40 -4.57
N TYR A 281 -15.28 -12.43 -3.69
CA TYR A 281 -13.88 -12.12 -3.41
C TYR A 281 -13.09 -13.34 -2.93
N LYS A 282 -13.69 -14.18 -2.09
CA LYS A 282 -13.05 -15.42 -1.63
C LYS A 282 -12.91 -16.46 -2.75
N SER A 283 -13.83 -16.49 -3.71
CA SER A 283 -13.78 -17.42 -4.84
C SER A 283 -12.77 -17.05 -5.92
N MET A 284 -12.26 -15.81 -5.90
CA MET A 284 -11.24 -15.29 -6.84
C MET A 284 -9.85 -15.90 -6.57
N THR A 285 -9.71 -17.20 -6.74
CA THR A 285 -8.48 -17.94 -6.39
C THR A 285 -7.31 -17.55 -7.28
N PHE A 286 -7.52 -17.44 -8.60
CA PHE A 286 -6.46 -17.06 -9.52
C PHE A 286 -6.10 -15.56 -9.39
N THR A 287 -7.08 -14.69 -9.18
CA THR A 287 -6.85 -13.28 -8.89
C THR A 287 -5.98 -13.12 -7.63
N GLN A 288 -6.21 -13.91 -6.57
CA GLN A 288 -5.35 -13.91 -5.39
C GLN A 288 -3.92 -14.40 -5.70
N MET A 289 -3.75 -15.38 -6.59
CA MET A 289 -2.44 -15.82 -7.06
C MET A 289 -1.71 -14.70 -7.81
N VAL A 290 -2.41 -13.97 -8.68
CA VAL A 290 -1.87 -12.82 -9.41
C VAL A 290 -1.44 -11.72 -8.46
N ILE A 291 -2.26 -11.37 -7.47
CA ILE A 291 -1.95 -10.37 -6.45
C ILE A 291 -0.72 -10.80 -5.63
N ASN A 292 -0.68 -12.05 -5.17
CA ASN A 292 0.45 -12.53 -4.38
C ASN A 292 1.76 -12.51 -5.18
N GLU A 293 1.73 -12.91 -6.46
CA GLU A 293 2.93 -12.85 -7.31
C GLU A 293 3.37 -11.42 -7.59
N SER A 294 2.43 -10.52 -7.85
CA SER A 294 2.73 -9.09 -8.04
C SER A 294 3.37 -8.50 -6.78
N LEU A 295 2.81 -8.78 -5.61
CA LEU A 295 3.36 -8.32 -4.33
C LEU A 295 4.75 -8.90 -4.06
N ARG A 296 5.01 -10.16 -4.42
CA ARG A 296 6.33 -10.78 -4.31
C ARG A 296 7.37 -10.04 -5.15
N ILE A 297 7.05 -9.81 -6.43
CA ILE A 297 7.98 -9.22 -7.40
C ILE A 297 8.18 -7.74 -7.14
N THR A 298 7.08 -6.99 -6.92
CA THR A 298 7.15 -5.54 -6.88
C THR A 298 7.47 -4.97 -5.50
N SER A 299 7.18 -5.68 -4.42
CA SER A 299 7.40 -5.30 -3.02
C SER A 299 7.47 -3.78 -2.78
N THR A 300 6.40 -3.14 -2.34
CA THR A 300 6.32 -1.67 -2.17
C THR A 300 7.30 -1.13 -1.16
N ALA A 301 7.48 -1.82 -0.04
CA ALA A 301 8.51 -1.49 0.92
C ALA A 301 9.77 -2.28 0.57
N PRO A 302 10.76 -1.66 -0.08
CA PRO A 302 11.94 -2.37 -0.56
C PRO A 302 12.86 -2.80 0.58
N THR A 303 12.55 -2.41 1.81
CA THR A 303 13.44 -2.66 2.95
C THR A 303 12.67 -2.82 4.25
N VAL A 304 13.19 -3.68 5.13
CA VAL A 304 12.87 -3.68 6.55
C VAL A 304 13.76 -2.66 7.23
N LEU A 305 13.19 -1.57 7.73
CA LEU A 305 13.93 -0.52 8.43
C LEU A 305 13.68 -0.61 9.93
N ARG A 306 14.77 -0.72 10.72
CA ARG A 306 14.72 -0.73 12.19
C ARG A 306 15.82 0.13 12.78
N ILE A 307 15.55 0.82 13.88
CA ILE A 307 16.58 1.35 14.77
C ILE A 307 16.86 0.26 15.79
N ILE A 308 18.12 -0.13 15.88
CA ILE A 308 18.56 -1.16 16.84
C ILE A 308 18.70 -0.51 18.20
N ASP A 309 17.78 -0.77 19.11
CA ASP A 309 17.75 -0.20 20.48
C ASP A 309 18.64 -0.99 21.45
N HIS A 310 18.89 -2.26 21.20
CA HIS A 310 19.82 -3.11 21.92
C HIS A 310 20.57 -4.03 20.95
N GLU A 311 21.77 -4.48 21.35
CA GLU A 311 22.57 -5.38 20.53
C GLU A 311 21.79 -6.65 20.18
N PHE A 312 21.85 -7.05 18.91
CA PHE A 312 21.15 -8.21 18.38
C PHE A 312 22.14 -9.17 17.73
N GLN A 313 22.10 -10.44 18.15
CA GLN A 313 22.93 -11.52 17.61
C GLN A 313 22.14 -12.38 16.65
N PHE A 314 22.73 -12.69 15.49
CA PHE A 314 22.17 -13.61 14.50
C PHE A 314 23.30 -14.38 13.83
N GLY A 315 23.43 -15.67 14.17
CA GLY A 315 24.58 -16.47 13.72
C GLY A 315 25.91 -15.81 14.07
N GLU A 316 26.74 -15.58 13.08
CA GLU A 316 28.04 -14.91 13.24
C GLU A 316 27.92 -13.35 13.25
N TYR A 317 26.74 -12.81 12.98
CA TYR A 317 26.55 -11.36 12.91
C TYR A 317 26.19 -10.76 14.27
N THR A 318 26.94 -9.76 14.68
CA THR A 318 26.59 -8.86 15.78
C THR A 318 26.09 -7.55 15.24
N ILE A 319 24.81 -7.23 15.47
CA ILE A 319 24.15 -6.01 15.05
C ILE A 319 24.15 -5.04 16.22
N PRO A 320 25.00 -4.00 16.25
CA PRO A 320 25.18 -3.17 17.42
C PRO A 320 24.02 -2.19 17.60
N ALA A 321 23.74 -1.83 18.85
CA ALA A 321 22.78 -0.79 19.21
C ALA A 321 23.13 0.57 18.59
N GLY A 322 22.12 1.40 18.38
CA GLY A 322 22.25 2.74 17.80
C GLY A 322 22.43 2.80 16.28
N TRP A 323 22.42 1.67 15.60
CA TRP A 323 22.51 1.61 14.15
C TRP A 323 21.11 1.49 13.51
N ILE A 324 21.00 1.94 12.27
CA ILE A 324 19.82 1.67 11.43
C ILE A 324 20.06 0.37 10.66
N PHE A 325 19.19 -0.61 10.83
CA PHE A 325 19.17 -1.81 10.02
C PHE A 325 18.28 -1.59 8.79
N MET A 326 18.78 -1.96 7.61
CA MET A 326 18.08 -1.89 6.33
C MET A 326 18.17 -3.26 5.64
N GLY A 327 17.14 -4.07 5.81
CA GLY A 327 17.03 -5.39 5.20
C GLY A 327 16.20 -5.39 3.92
N PHE A 328 16.76 -5.85 2.80
CA PHE A 328 16.03 -6.01 1.54
C PHE A 328 15.26 -7.33 1.52
N PRO A 329 14.06 -7.41 0.92
CA PRO A 329 13.24 -8.62 0.84
C PRO A 329 13.82 -9.62 -0.18
N SER A 330 15.11 -9.93 -0.05
CA SER A 330 15.88 -10.83 -0.90
C SER A 330 15.33 -12.25 -0.93
N VAL A 331 14.61 -12.66 0.12
CA VAL A 331 13.92 -13.95 0.18
C VAL A 331 12.97 -14.16 -1.01
N HIS A 332 12.33 -13.09 -1.51
CA HIS A 332 11.43 -13.16 -2.65
C HIS A 332 12.13 -13.50 -3.97
N PHE A 333 13.43 -13.29 -4.04
CA PHE A 333 14.27 -13.54 -5.22
C PHE A 333 15.26 -14.67 -5.01
N ASN A 334 15.16 -15.42 -3.91
CA ASN A 334 16.03 -16.56 -3.63
C ASN A 334 15.63 -17.76 -4.50
N PRO A 335 16.51 -18.25 -5.40
CA PRO A 335 16.22 -19.39 -6.27
C PRO A 335 16.02 -20.72 -5.53
N GLU A 336 16.54 -20.85 -4.31
CA GLU A 336 16.27 -22.03 -3.46
C GLU A 336 14.81 -22.06 -2.95
N LYS A 337 14.11 -20.93 -2.96
CA LYS A 337 12.73 -20.79 -2.44
C LYS A 337 11.72 -20.61 -3.58
N TYR A 338 12.14 -20.05 -4.68
CA TYR A 338 11.28 -19.74 -5.84
C TYR A 338 11.98 -20.13 -7.14
N ASP A 339 11.43 -21.08 -7.88
CA ASP A 339 11.89 -21.42 -9.22
C ASP A 339 11.72 -20.21 -10.13
N ASP A 340 12.74 -19.86 -10.91
CA ASP A 340 12.79 -18.66 -11.74
C ASP A 340 12.23 -17.42 -11.02
N PRO A 341 12.92 -16.92 -9.98
CA PRO A 341 12.38 -15.93 -9.07
C PRO A 341 12.13 -14.57 -9.70
N LEU A 342 12.70 -14.29 -10.88
CA LEU A 342 12.49 -13.05 -11.62
C LEU A 342 11.28 -13.11 -12.57
N ALA A 343 10.80 -14.29 -12.91
CA ALA A 343 9.64 -14.46 -13.76
C ALA A 343 8.34 -14.18 -13.00
N PHE A 344 7.40 -13.50 -13.68
CA PHE A 344 6.04 -13.33 -13.21
C PHE A 344 5.23 -14.59 -13.51
N ASN A 345 5.02 -15.43 -12.52
CA ASN A 345 4.33 -16.71 -12.64
C ASN A 345 3.30 -16.88 -11.51
N PRO A 346 2.03 -16.42 -11.68
CA PRO A 346 0.98 -16.62 -10.68
C PRO A 346 0.71 -18.07 -10.31
N TRP A 347 0.88 -19.01 -11.24
CA TRP A 347 0.62 -20.43 -10.99
C TRP A 347 1.55 -21.06 -9.94
N ARG A 348 2.66 -20.41 -9.59
CA ARG A 348 3.51 -20.85 -8.46
C ARG A 348 2.79 -20.88 -7.12
N TRP A 349 1.66 -20.19 -7.01
CA TRP A 349 0.84 -20.12 -5.79
C TRP A 349 -0.25 -21.18 -5.75
N LYS A 350 -0.43 -21.95 -6.83
CA LYS A 350 -1.42 -23.01 -6.88
C LYS A 350 -1.11 -24.04 -5.78
N GLU A 351 -2.14 -24.43 -5.01
CA GLU A 351 -2.07 -25.42 -3.94
C GLU A 351 -1.08 -25.09 -2.80
N LYS A 352 -0.55 -23.85 -2.75
CA LYS A 352 0.31 -23.43 -1.63
C LYS A 352 -0.53 -22.93 -0.47
N ASP A 353 -0.29 -23.47 0.72
CA ASP A 353 -0.79 -22.92 1.96
C ASP A 353 -0.02 -21.63 2.30
N LEU A 354 -0.64 -20.47 2.07
CA LEU A 354 -0.06 -19.18 2.38
C LEU A 354 0.21 -19.02 3.86
N THR A 355 -0.58 -19.64 4.76
CA THR A 355 -0.38 -19.52 6.21
C THR A 355 0.94 -20.15 6.65
N ALA A 356 1.34 -21.21 5.96
CA ALA A 356 2.60 -21.90 6.24
C ALA A 356 3.86 -21.16 5.77
N ILE A 357 3.74 -20.30 4.74
CA ILE A 357 4.89 -19.61 4.10
C ILE A 357 4.98 -18.12 4.44
N VAL A 358 3.87 -17.48 4.82
CA VAL A 358 3.88 -16.10 5.33
C VAL A 358 4.78 -16.02 6.55
N SER A 359 5.59 -14.97 6.62
CA SER A 359 6.61 -14.74 7.65
C SER A 359 7.82 -15.71 7.63
N LYS A 360 7.91 -16.58 6.63
CA LYS A 360 9.07 -17.46 6.40
C LYS A 360 9.79 -17.15 5.08
N THR A 361 9.07 -17.27 3.98
CA THR A 361 9.59 -17.04 2.63
C THR A 361 8.82 -15.97 1.86
N TYR A 362 7.63 -15.62 2.30
CA TYR A 362 6.75 -14.61 1.69
C TYR A 362 6.39 -13.53 2.69
N ILE A 363 7.02 -12.35 2.58
CA ILE A 363 6.91 -11.23 3.52
C ILE A 363 6.60 -9.88 2.83
N PRO A 364 5.66 -9.81 1.89
CA PRO A 364 5.40 -8.56 1.14
C PRO A 364 4.85 -7.45 2.03
N PHE A 365 4.23 -7.81 3.14
CA PHE A 365 3.66 -6.90 4.14
C PHE A 365 4.48 -6.83 5.44
N GLY A 366 5.71 -7.37 5.42
CA GLY A 366 6.52 -7.50 6.62
C GLY A 366 6.12 -8.69 7.49
N ALA A 367 6.51 -8.67 8.76
CA ALA A 367 6.25 -9.75 9.72
C ALA A 367 6.18 -9.21 11.16
N GLY A 368 5.70 -10.06 12.09
CA GLY A 368 5.67 -9.79 13.53
C GLY A 368 4.70 -8.67 13.93
N SER A 369 5.03 -7.99 15.02
CA SER A 369 4.19 -6.91 15.57
C SER A 369 4.07 -5.68 14.66
N ARG A 370 4.91 -5.57 13.65
CA ARG A 370 4.92 -4.49 12.64
C ARG A 370 4.40 -4.92 11.27
N LEU A 371 3.69 -6.05 11.20
CA LEU A 371 2.96 -6.45 10.00
C LEU A 371 2.05 -5.32 9.50
N CYS A 372 1.96 -5.12 8.19
CA CYS A 372 1.15 -4.07 7.59
C CYS A 372 -0.32 -4.15 8.04
N LEU A 373 -0.85 -3.03 8.53
CA LEU A 373 -2.25 -2.93 8.97
C LEU A 373 -3.24 -2.93 7.80
N GLY A 374 -2.80 -2.49 6.61
CA GLY A 374 -3.63 -2.39 5.41
C GLY A 374 -3.49 -3.58 4.46
N ALA A 375 -2.93 -4.73 4.88
CA ALA A 375 -2.66 -5.85 3.99
C ALA A 375 -3.93 -6.41 3.34
N ASP A 376 -4.96 -6.66 4.15
CA ASP A 376 -6.25 -7.18 3.67
C ASP A 376 -7.00 -6.15 2.83
N PHE A 377 -6.98 -4.88 3.25
CA PHE A 377 -7.56 -3.78 2.48
C PHE A 377 -6.91 -3.64 1.10
N ALA A 378 -5.59 -3.65 1.03
CA ALA A 378 -4.86 -3.55 -0.23
C ALA A 378 -5.21 -4.71 -1.18
N LYS A 379 -5.25 -5.94 -0.67
CA LYS A 379 -5.63 -7.12 -1.46
C LYS A 379 -7.08 -7.05 -1.96
N LEU A 380 -8.01 -6.61 -1.12
CA LEU A 380 -9.41 -6.45 -1.50
C LEU A 380 -9.58 -5.39 -2.59
N LEU A 381 -8.97 -4.21 -2.41
CA LEU A 381 -9.02 -3.15 -3.41
C LEU A 381 -8.37 -3.58 -4.73
N MET A 382 -7.24 -4.28 -4.68
CA MET A 382 -6.59 -4.84 -5.87
C MET A 382 -7.50 -5.84 -6.59
N ALA A 383 -8.14 -6.74 -5.86
CA ALA A 383 -9.03 -7.74 -6.43
C ALA A 383 -10.27 -7.10 -7.07
N SER A 384 -10.93 -6.15 -6.39
CA SER A 384 -12.07 -5.40 -6.92
C SER A 384 -11.69 -4.63 -8.19
N PHE A 385 -10.54 -3.96 -8.20
CA PHE A 385 -10.07 -3.21 -9.38
C PHE A 385 -9.79 -4.14 -10.57
N ILE A 386 -9.10 -5.25 -10.36
CA ILE A 386 -8.81 -6.24 -11.41
C ILE A 386 -10.12 -6.83 -11.93
N TYR A 387 -11.05 -7.19 -11.06
CA TYR A 387 -12.35 -7.74 -11.42
C TYR A 387 -13.13 -6.80 -12.35
N HIS A 388 -13.29 -5.54 -11.98
CA HIS A 388 -14.02 -4.57 -12.79
C HIS A 388 -13.28 -4.19 -14.08
N LEU A 389 -11.95 -4.09 -14.04
CA LEU A 389 -11.16 -3.79 -15.24
C LEU A 389 -11.22 -4.93 -16.27
N CYS A 390 -11.24 -6.19 -15.83
CA CYS A 390 -11.33 -7.37 -16.72
C CYS A 390 -12.67 -7.50 -17.47
N ARG A 391 -13.69 -6.72 -17.08
CA ARG A 391 -14.98 -6.64 -17.81
C ARG A 391 -14.89 -5.87 -19.13
N TYR A 392 -13.76 -5.19 -19.36
CA TYR A 392 -13.50 -4.40 -20.55
C TYR A 392 -12.35 -5.03 -21.34
N ARG A 393 -12.28 -4.66 -22.61
CA ARG A 393 -11.07 -4.87 -23.41
C ARG A 393 -10.12 -3.71 -23.11
N TRP A 394 -8.95 -4.01 -22.59
CA TRP A 394 -7.99 -2.99 -22.20
C TRP A 394 -6.54 -3.38 -22.51
N SER A 395 -5.68 -2.39 -22.63
CA SER A 395 -4.23 -2.56 -22.74
C SER A 395 -3.50 -1.40 -22.08
N MET A 396 -2.35 -1.69 -21.51
CA MET A 396 -1.43 -0.64 -21.03
C MET A 396 -0.39 -0.37 -22.12
N LYS A 397 0.08 0.88 -22.23
CA LYS A 397 1.11 1.24 -23.20
C LYS A 397 2.35 0.36 -23.01
N ALA A 398 2.89 -0.20 -24.10
CA ALA A 398 4.02 -1.13 -24.06
C ALA A 398 5.27 -0.50 -23.42
N GLU A 399 5.52 0.77 -23.68
CA GLU A 399 6.64 1.56 -23.16
C GLU A 399 6.47 1.99 -21.70
N THR A 400 5.36 1.65 -21.05
CA THR A 400 5.19 1.93 -19.62
C THR A 400 6.29 1.27 -18.80
N THR A 401 7.13 2.07 -18.19
CA THR A 401 8.29 1.62 -17.42
C THR A 401 8.00 1.71 -15.93
N VAL A 402 8.26 0.63 -15.21
CA VAL A 402 8.19 0.59 -13.75
C VAL A 402 9.59 0.64 -13.18
N LEU A 403 9.93 1.73 -12.54
CA LEU A 403 11.24 1.94 -11.93
C LEU A 403 11.13 2.00 -10.42
N ARG A 404 12.18 1.59 -9.73
CA ARG A 404 12.31 1.72 -8.28
C ARG A 404 13.34 2.78 -7.92
N ARG A 405 12.94 3.70 -7.06
CA ARG A 405 13.88 4.45 -6.22
C ARG A 405 13.79 3.92 -4.79
N PHE A 406 13.10 4.63 -3.94
CA PHE A 406 12.65 4.12 -2.65
C PHE A 406 11.21 3.55 -2.76
N ILE A 407 10.42 4.11 -3.65
CA ILE A 407 9.07 3.68 -4.03
C ILE A 407 9.04 3.30 -5.51
N LEU A 408 7.95 2.68 -5.95
CA LEU A 408 7.69 2.42 -7.37
C LEU A 408 7.34 3.73 -8.09
N MET A 409 7.93 3.93 -9.25
CA MET A 409 7.75 5.11 -10.09
C MET A 409 7.31 4.71 -11.49
N PHE A 410 6.45 5.52 -12.06
CA PHE A 410 5.95 5.39 -13.43
C PHE A 410 6.30 6.68 -14.20
N PRO A 411 7.52 6.81 -14.77
CA PRO A 411 7.96 8.05 -15.39
C PRO A 411 7.09 8.52 -16.55
N GLY A 412 6.46 7.60 -17.27
CA GLY A 412 5.55 7.88 -18.38
C GLY A 412 4.05 7.77 -18.04
N GLY A 413 3.70 7.72 -16.74
CA GLY A 413 2.33 7.44 -16.30
C GLY A 413 2.02 5.96 -16.23
N SER A 414 0.81 5.63 -15.79
CA SER A 414 0.27 4.26 -15.71
C SER A 414 -1.03 4.12 -16.51
N ASP A 415 -1.03 4.71 -17.69
CA ASP A 415 -2.21 4.82 -18.54
C ASP A 415 -2.63 3.47 -19.13
N VAL A 416 -3.91 3.17 -18.97
CA VAL A 416 -4.61 2.06 -19.60
C VAL A 416 -5.60 2.62 -20.61
N GLN A 417 -5.55 2.14 -21.83
CA GLN A 417 -6.58 2.36 -22.83
C GLN A 417 -7.69 1.32 -22.63
N ILE A 418 -8.94 1.76 -22.64
CA ILE A 418 -10.11 0.92 -22.42
C ILE A 418 -11.03 1.08 -23.65
N SER A 419 -11.41 -0.03 -24.25
CA SER A 419 -12.46 -0.10 -25.29
C SER A 419 -13.65 -0.86 -24.75
N GLN A 420 -14.87 -0.42 -25.07
CA GLN A 420 -16.06 -1.20 -24.76
C GLN A 420 -16.05 -2.45 -25.64
N ASP A 421 -16.31 -3.62 -25.07
CA ASP A 421 -16.57 -4.82 -25.84
C ASP A 421 -17.96 -4.66 -26.51
N THR A 422 -17.99 -4.42 -27.79
CA THR A 422 -19.21 -4.32 -28.59
C THR A 422 -19.91 -5.69 -28.76
N GLU A 423 -19.39 -6.77 -28.18
CA GLU A 423 -19.94 -8.11 -28.36
C GLU A 423 -21.05 -8.51 -27.38
N VAL A 424 -21.37 -7.69 -26.37
CA VAL A 424 -22.42 -8.05 -25.37
C VAL A 424 -23.84 -7.57 -25.80
N GLU A 425 -23.94 -6.67 -26.76
CA GLU A 425 -25.28 -6.18 -27.22
C GLU A 425 -25.98 -7.05 -28.27
N ASN A 426 -25.33 -8.07 -28.88
CA ASN A 426 -25.92 -8.88 -29.94
C ASN A 426 -26.47 -10.24 -29.48
N SER A 427 -26.54 -10.52 -28.18
CA SER A 427 -27.15 -11.77 -27.67
C SER A 427 -28.51 -11.57 -26.98
N ALA A 428 -29.11 -10.38 -27.11
CA ALA A 428 -30.45 -10.07 -26.62
C ALA A 428 -31.39 -9.59 -27.76
N GLY A 429 -31.29 -10.25 -28.90
CA GLY A 429 -32.22 -10.08 -30.04
C GLY A 429 -33.03 -11.34 -30.28
#